data_fcec48b8e81fa9c5f72fa314627858e2
#
_entry.id   fcec48b8e81fa9c5f72fa314627858e2
#
_cell.length_a   1.000
_cell.length_b   1.000
_cell.length_c   1.000
_cell.angle_alpha   90.00
_cell.angle_beta   90.00
_cell.angle_gamma   90.00
#
_symmetry.space_group_name_H-M   'P 1'
#
loop_
_entity.id
_entity.type
_entity.pdbx_description
1 polymer ?
#
loop_
_entity_poly.entity_id
_entity_poly.type
_entity_poly.pdbx_seq_one_letter_code
_entity_poly.pdbx_strand_id
1 'polypeptide(L)'
;MTCFFISDLMVFPGYKTGSVQLLNLATTEQKVSSSPVTINAHQNELCCLAINQQGTMIATASVKGTLIRIWDSTQRVMLVELRRGSDPAILYCINFSIGDEWLCCSSDKGTVHVFALQDYRYV
;
A
#
# COMPACT_ATOMS: atom_id res chain seq x y z
N MET A 1 -7.31 -7.68 8.68
CA MET A 1 -6.01 -7.12 8.23
C MET A 1 -5.27 -6.53 9.41
N THR A 2 -3.98 -6.76 9.49
CA THR A 2 -3.15 -6.35 10.63
C THR A 2 -2.41 -5.04 10.33
N CYS A 3 -1.72 -4.51 11.35
CA CYS A 3 -0.82 -3.38 11.20
C CYS A 3 0.50 -3.85 10.59
N PHE A 4 1.16 -2.98 9.86
CA PHE A 4 2.47 -3.21 9.27
C PHE A 4 3.47 -2.19 9.79
N PHE A 5 4.69 -2.65 10.05
CA PHE A 5 5.77 -1.80 10.52
C PHE A 5 6.98 -1.97 9.62
N ILE A 6 7.59 -0.86 9.23
CA ILE A 6 8.93 -0.81 8.66
C ILE A 6 9.63 0.35 9.33
N SER A 7 10.77 0.07 9.98
CA SER A 7 11.48 1.08 10.75
C SER A 7 10.54 1.71 11.78
N ASP A 8 10.35 3.01 11.75
CA ASP A 8 9.46 3.75 12.66
C ASP A 8 8.10 4.08 12.04
N LEU A 9 7.82 3.57 10.86
CA LEU A 9 6.54 3.80 10.19
C LEU A 9 5.57 2.66 10.49
N MET A 10 4.41 3.01 11.00
CA MET A 10 3.29 2.09 11.21
C MET A 10 2.18 2.42 10.22
N VAL A 11 1.68 1.40 9.53
CA VAL A 11 0.61 1.55 8.53
C VAL A 11 -0.48 0.54 8.84
N PHE A 12 -1.73 0.99 8.83
CA PHE A 12 -2.87 0.13 9.16
C PHE A 12 -4.12 0.62 8.44
N PRO A 13 -5.14 -0.26 8.28
CA PRO A 13 -6.40 0.15 7.68
C PRO A 13 -7.08 1.22 8.53
N GLY A 14 -7.63 2.24 7.87
CA GLY A 14 -8.34 3.30 8.55
C GLY A 14 -9.77 2.94 8.90
N TYR A 15 -10.40 3.79 9.70
CA TYR A 15 -11.81 3.64 10.06
C TYR A 15 -12.72 3.74 8.85
N LYS A 16 -12.43 4.66 7.94
CA LYS A 16 -13.22 4.86 6.73
C LYS A 16 -12.90 3.78 5.71
N THR A 17 -13.91 3.24 5.04
CA THR A 17 -13.73 2.21 4.01
C THR A 17 -12.71 2.64 2.97
N GLY A 18 -11.75 1.75 2.69
CA GLY A 18 -10.71 2.01 1.66
C GLY A 18 -9.61 2.95 2.09
N SER A 19 -9.61 3.40 3.34
CA SER A 19 -8.59 4.30 3.85
C SER A 19 -7.44 3.55 4.52
N VAL A 20 -6.27 4.18 4.50
CA VAL A 20 -5.05 3.71 5.16
C VAL A 20 -4.59 4.82 6.09
N GLN A 21 -4.17 4.46 7.29
CA GLN A 21 -3.60 5.41 8.25
C GLN A 21 -2.13 5.11 8.47
N LEU A 22 -1.35 6.20 8.59
CA LEU A 22 0.08 6.15 8.79
C LEU A 22 0.44 6.90 10.07
N LEU A 23 1.34 6.32 10.85
CA LEU A 23 1.88 6.96 12.04
C LEU A 23 3.40 6.82 12.03
N ASN A 24 4.10 7.95 12.12
CA ASN A 24 5.55 7.95 12.20
C ASN A 24 5.95 7.96 13.68
N LEU A 25 6.46 6.83 14.16
CA LEU A 25 6.80 6.64 15.57
C LEU A 25 8.06 7.43 15.97
N ALA A 26 8.93 7.77 15.00
CA ALA A 26 10.12 8.56 15.30
C ALA A 26 9.78 9.99 15.73
N THR A 27 8.64 10.52 15.26
CA THR A 27 8.20 11.87 15.60
C THR A 27 7.12 11.90 16.69
N THR A 28 6.70 10.73 17.17
CA THR A 28 5.67 10.61 18.19
C THR A 28 6.29 10.83 19.57
N GLU A 29 5.78 11.81 20.32
CA GLU A 29 6.23 12.07 21.69
C GLU A 29 5.61 11.06 22.64
N GLN A 30 6.40 10.65 23.65
CA GLN A 30 5.89 9.78 24.70
C GLN A 30 4.80 10.48 25.51
N LYS A 31 3.76 9.72 25.88
CA LYS A 31 2.64 10.20 26.69
C LYS A 31 1.76 11.26 26.02
N VAL A 32 1.97 11.51 24.72
CA VAL A 32 1.11 12.41 23.95
C VAL A 32 0.42 11.59 22.88
N SER A 33 -0.88 11.75 22.75
CA SER A 33 -1.65 11.13 21.67
C SER A 33 -1.26 11.78 20.35
N SER A 34 -0.91 10.94 19.37
CA SER A 34 -0.63 11.38 18.02
C SER A 34 -1.76 10.97 17.09
N SER A 35 -2.19 11.87 16.23
CA SER A 35 -3.20 11.58 15.24
C SER A 35 -2.54 10.98 14.00
N PRO A 36 -2.96 9.78 13.57
CA PRO A 36 -2.46 9.23 12.31
C PRO A 36 -2.87 10.10 11.13
N VAL A 37 -2.08 10.03 10.06
CA VAL A 37 -2.40 10.67 8.79
C VAL A 37 -3.15 9.67 7.95
N THR A 38 -4.18 10.12 7.21
CA THR A 38 -5.05 9.26 6.44
C THR A 38 -4.82 9.44 4.94
N ILE A 39 -4.75 8.32 4.23
CA ILE A 39 -4.81 8.27 2.76
C ILE A 39 -6.12 7.59 2.39
N ASN A 40 -6.95 8.25 1.58
CA ASN A 40 -8.15 7.66 1.01
C ASN A 40 -7.76 6.91 -0.25
N ALA A 41 -7.36 5.65 -0.09
CA ALA A 41 -6.69 4.89 -1.14
C ALA A 41 -7.65 4.28 -2.15
N HIS A 42 -8.78 3.77 -1.69
CA HIS A 42 -9.76 3.08 -2.54
C HIS A 42 -11.18 3.40 -2.10
N GLN A 43 -12.13 3.21 -3.02
CA GLN A 43 -13.56 3.33 -2.71
C GLN A 43 -14.08 2.09 -1.98
N ASN A 44 -13.51 0.93 -2.28
CA ASN A 44 -13.90 -0.34 -1.67
C ASN A 44 -12.97 -0.66 -0.50
N GLU A 45 -13.39 -1.62 0.32
CA GLU A 45 -12.61 -2.06 1.46
C GLU A 45 -11.21 -2.54 1.05
N LEU A 46 -10.21 -2.27 1.87
CA LEU A 46 -8.85 -2.72 1.63
C LEU A 46 -8.75 -4.23 1.75
N CYS A 47 -7.99 -4.83 0.84
CA CYS A 47 -7.70 -6.26 0.84
C CYS A 47 -6.24 -6.53 1.17
N CYS A 48 -5.32 -5.78 0.58
CA CYS A 48 -3.88 -5.97 0.73
C CYS A 48 -3.18 -4.64 0.96
N LEU A 49 -2.09 -4.71 1.70
CA LEU A 49 -1.27 -3.57 2.07
C LEU A 49 0.18 -4.03 2.16
N ALA A 50 1.11 -3.25 1.63
CA ALA A 50 2.53 -3.52 1.74
C ALA A 50 3.31 -2.22 1.88
N ILE A 51 4.47 -2.30 2.55
CA ILE A 51 5.41 -1.18 2.69
C ILE A 51 6.73 -1.64 2.11
N ASN A 52 7.41 -0.78 1.36
CA ASN A 52 8.75 -1.09 0.90
C ASN A 52 9.75 -1.07 2.06
N GLN A 53 10.94 -1.60 1.83
CA GLN A 53 11.93 -1.77 2.91
C GLN A 53 12.37 -0.45 3.53
N GLN A 54 12.43 0.62 2.74
CA GLN A 54 12.84 1.93 3.23
C GLN A 54 11.73 2.69 3.95
N GLY A 55 10.49 2.21 3.89
CA GLY A 55 9.34 2.90 4.47
C GLY A 55 8.92 4.14 3.68
N THR A 56 9.32 4.24 2.42
CA THR A 56 9.05 5.42 1.58
C THR A 56 7.81 5.24 0.71
N MET A 57 7.41 4.01 0.44
CA MET A 57 6.28 3.70 -0.43
C MET A 57 5.34 2.69 0.21
N ILE A 58 4.06 2.88 -0.05
CA ILE A 58 2.99 1.98 0.41
C ILE A 58 2.20 1.53 -0.80
N ALA A 59 1.97 0.21 -0.90
CA ALA A 59 1.12 -0.36 -1.93
C ALA A 59 -0.21 -0.79 -1.32
N THR A 60 -1.30 -0.48 -1.98
CA THR A 60 -2.66 -0.80 -1.51
C THR A 60 -3.49 -1.43 -2.61
N ALA A 61 -4.38 -2.32 -2.22
CA ALA A 61 -5.38 -2.91 -3.11
C ALA A 61 -6.68 -3.11 -2.35
N SER A 62 -7.80 -2.96 -3.05
CA SER A 62 -9.12 -3.18 -2.47
C SER A 62 -9.63 -4.58 -2.75
N VAL A 63 -10.77 -4.93 -2.14
CA VAL A 63 -11.44 -6.22 -2.37
C VAL A 63 -11.89 -6.40 -3.82
N LYS A 64 -11.98 -5.33 -4.60
CA LYS A 64 -12.25 -5.42 -6.02
C LYS A 64 -11.10 -6.07 -6.79
N GLY A 65 -9.86 -5.79 -6.38
CA GLY A 65 -8.66 -6.46 -6.89
C GLY A 65 -8.25 -6.12 -8.31
N THR A 66 -8.81 -5.07 -8.91
CA THR A 66 -8.47 -4.68 -10.29
C THR A 66 -7.28 -3.74 -10.36
N LEU A 67 -7.07 -2.92 -9.33
CA LEU A 67 -6.04 -1.90 -9.28
C LEU A 67 -5.17 -2.05 -8.04
N ILE A 68 -3.89 -1.78 -8.21
CA ILE A 68 -2.94 -1.61 -7.11
C ILE A 68 -2.45 -0.18 -7.18
N ARG A 69 -2.45 0.52 -6.07
CA ARG A 69 -2.01 1.92 -5.98
C ARG A 69 -0.80 2.02 -5.07
N ILE A 70 0.20 2.77 -5.52
CA ILE A 70 1.44 3.01 -4.76
C ILE A 70 1.47 4.47 -4.35
N TRP A 71 1.74 4.71 -3.08
CA TRP A 71 1.66 6.01 -2.42
C TRP A 71 3.01 6.38 -1.82
N ASP A 72 3.36 7.67 -1.91
CA ASP A 72 4.49 8.21 -1.15
C ASP A 72 4.08 8.31 0.31
N SER A 73 4.88 7.73 1.21
CA SER A 73 4.53 7.69 2.63
C SER A 73 4.70 9.04 3.33
N THR A 74 5.56 9.92 2.81
CA THR A 74 5.84 11.23 3.39
C THR A 74 4.85 12.28 2.90
N GLN A 75 4.65 12.37 1.59
CA GLN A 75 3.77 13.37 0.99
C GLN A 75 2.34 12.88 0.84
N ARG A 76 2.12 11.58 0.95
CA ARG A 76 0.81 10.92 0.89
C ARG A 76 0.08 11.17 -0.43
N VAL A 77 0.84 11.21 -1.51
CA VAL A 77 0.32 11.35 -2.87
C VAL A 77 0.46 10.04 -3.61
N MET A 78 -0.43 9.78 -4.56
CA MET A 78 -0.34 8.60 -5.40
C MET A 78 0.79 8.74 -6.40
N LEU A 79 1.72 7.78 -6.38
CA LEU A 79 2.85 7.74 -7.29
C LEU A 79 2.52 6.95 -8.55
N VAL A 80 1.83 5.83 -8.39
CA VAL A 80 1.60 4.88 -9.48
C VAL A 80 0.25 4.20 -9.27
N GLU A 81 -0.46 3.97 -10.36
CA GLU A 81 -1.62 3.10 -10.39
C GLU A 81 -1.35 1.97 -11.37
N LEU A 82 -1.39 0.74 -10.87
CA LEU A 82 -1.12 -0.46 -11.64
C LEU A 82 -2.41 -1.22 -11.85
N ARG A 83 -2.65 -1.67 -13.08
CA ARG A 83 -3.81 -2.49 -13.37
C ARG A 83 -3.43 -3.97 -13.30
N ARG A 84 -4.00 -4.68 -12.34
CA ARG A 84 -3.84 -6.14 -12.26
C ARG A 84 -4.69 -6.82 -13.32
N GLY A 85 -5.91 -6.35 -13.56
CA GLY A 85 -6.82 -6.93 -14.54
C GLY A 85 -8.12 -6.15 -14.60
N SER A 86 -9.01 -6.53 -15.54
CA SER A 86 -10.31 -5.89 -15.70
C SER A 86 -11.39 -6.56 -14.84
N ASP A 87 -11.23 -7.84 -14.51
CA ASP A 87 -12.20 -8.58 -13.71
C ASP A 87 -11.82 -8.56 -12.23
N PRO A 88 -12.81 -8.52 -11.32
CA PRO A 88 -12.53 -8.61 -9.90
C PRO A 88 -11.79 -9.89 -9.54
N ALA A 89 -10.87 -9.78 -8.58
CA ALA A 89 -10.13 -10.91 -8.05
C ALA A 89 -9.76 -10.63 -6.60
N ILE A 90 -9.64 -11.69 -5.80
CA ILE A 90 -9.15 -11.57 -4.44
C ILE A 90 -7.63 -11.65 -4.49
N LEU A 91 -6.97 -10.55 -4.10
CA LEU A 91 -5.53 -10.53 -3.99
C LEU A 91 -5.12 -11.15 -2.65
N TYR A 92 -4.21 -12.12 -2.72
CA TYR A 92 -3.70 -12.78 -1.51
C TYR A 92 -2.54 -12.03 -0.90
N CYS A 93 -1.71 -11.43 -1.75
CA CYS A 93 -0.48 -10.79 -1.28
C CYS A 93 0.02 -9.80 -2.32
N ILE A 94 0.56 -8.68 -1.86
CA ILE A 94 1.36 -7.76 -2.67
C ILE A 94 2.65 -7.49 -1.92
N ASN A 95 3.78 -7.41 -2.66
CA ASN A 95 5.08 -7.14 -2.07
C ASN A 95 5.98 -6.38 -3.02
N PHE A 96 6.81 -5.52 -2.44
CA PHE A 96 7.93 -4.89 -3.15
C PHE A 96 9.14 -5.80 -3.12
N SER A 97 9.94 -5.78 -4.18
CA SER A 97 11.30 -6.32 -4.12
C SER A 97 12.19 -5.42 -3.26
N ILE A 98 13.32 -5.94 -2.79
CA ILE A 98 14.20 -5.23 -1.87
C ILE A 98 14.66 -3.89 -2.42
N GLY A 99 15.01 -3.82 -3.70
CA GLY A 99 15.47 -2.59 -4.35
C GLY A 99 14.38 -1.74 -4.97
N ASP A 100 13.09 -2.05 -4.72
CA ASP A 100 11.93 -1.33 -5.27
C ASP A 100 11.86 -1.38 -6.79
N GLU A 101 12.53 -2.33 -7.41
CA GLU A 101 12.50 -2.49 -8.87
C GLU A 101 11.21 -3.15 -9.33
N TRP A 102 10.66 -4.01 -8.48
CA TRP A 102 9.49 -4.83 -8.81
C TRP A 102 8.44 -4.75 -7.72
N LEU A 103 7.19 -4.85 -8.15
CA LEU A 103 6.07 -5.16 -7.26
C LEU A 103 5.41 -6.42 -7.80
N CYS A 104 5.11 -7.37 -6.91
CA CYS A 104 4.40 -8.58 -7.32
C CYS A 104 3.11 -8.74 -6.53
N CYS A 105 2.14 -9.40 -7.12
CA CYS A 105 0.91 -9.78 -6.43
C CYS A 105 0.46 -11.18 -6.89
N SER A 106 -0.20 -11.88 -5.99
CA SER A 106 -0.86 -13.15 -6.29
C SER A 106 -2.37 -13.00 -6.04
N SER A 107 -3.16 -13.80 -6.73
CA SER A 107 -4.62 -13.71 -6.64
C SER A 107 -5.27 -15.09 -6.69
N ASP A 108 -6.57 -15.10 -6.39
CA ASP A 108 -7.41 -16.31 -6.47
C ASP A 108 -7.63 -16.80 -7.90
N LYS A 109 -7.17 -16.05 -8.90
CA LYS A 109 -7.20 -16.47 -10.30
C LYS A 109 -6.07 -17.43 -10.66
N GLY A 110 -5.19 -17.74 -9.71
CA GLY A 110 -4.06 -18.66 -9.94
C GLY A 110 -2.90 -18.05 -10.71
N THR A 111 -2.85 -16.72 -10.78
CA THR A 111 -1.79 -16.00 -11.50
C THR A 111 -0.97 -15.16 -10.55
N VAL A 112 0.28 -14.90 -10.93
CA VAL A 112 1.17 -13.96 -10.28
C VAL A 112 1.48 -12.86 -11.30
N HIS A 113 1.27 -11.61 -10.86
CA HIS A 113 1.61 -10.45 -11.68
C HIS A 113 2.85 -9.78 -11.12
N VAL A 114 3.77 -9.43 -12.01
CA VAL A 114 5.02 -8.75 -11.64
C VAL A 114 5.09 -7.45 -12.46
N PHE A 115 5.25 -6.34 -11.75
CA PHE A 115 5.31 -5.01 -12.35
C PHE A 115 6.71 -4.45 -12.19
N ALA A 116 7.29 -3.97 -13.30
CA ALA A 116 8.57 -3.24 -13.28
C ALA A 116 8.26 -1.78 -12.92
N LEU A 117 8.52 -1.39 -11.68
CA LEU A 117 8.10 -0.09 -11.18
C LEU A 117 8.76 1.07 -11.89
N GLN A 118 9.99 0.89 -12.37
CA GLN A 118 10.68 1.94 -13.12
C GLN A 118 9.92 2.37 -14.38
N ASP A 119 9.13 1.46 -14.98
CA ASP A 119 8.36 1.76 -16.20
C ASP A 119 7.21 2.73 -15.93
N TYR A 120 6.84 2.93 -14.68
CA TYR A 120 5.69 3.73 -14.27
C TYR A 120 6.06 5.01 -13.53
N ARG A 121 7.34 5.18 -13.15
CA ARG A 121 7.77 6.26 -12.25
C ARG A 121 8.10 7.57 -12.95
N TYR A 122 8.26 7.56 -14.26
CA TYR A 122 8.70 8.72 -15.03
C TYR A 122 7.63 9.17 -16.01
N VAL A 123 6.57 9.64 -15.45
CA VAL A 123 5.49 10.15 -16.29
C VAL A 123 5.41 11.65 -16.11
#